data_b7fe6fa4ca0b6387161cd5425c4d9417
#
_entry.id   b7fe6fa4ca0b6387161cd5425c4d9417
#
_cell.length_a   1.000
_cell.length_b   1.000
_cell.length_c   1.000
_cell.angle_alpha   90.00
_cell.angle_beta   90.00
_cell.angle_gamma   90.00
#
_symmetry.space_group_name_H-M   'P 1'
#
loop_
_entity.id
_entity.type
_entity.pdbx_description
1 polymer ?
#
loop_
_entity_poly.entity_id
_entity_poly.type
_entity_poly.pdbx_seq_one_letter_code
_entity_poly.pdbx_strand_id
1 'polypeptide(L)'
;MDILQRLARFLDRPAFPWKRLIMGFSLAQYFLEGFLSLRQYQVLKQTKAPKVLQHEVSQEVFDKSQAYGRAKAKFELVNGIWNQLQNLAFFQYDLLPKLWAWSGRLLLQWAPARFTGEISQSVVFVLTTILLNQLLSLPGSVYHTFVLEAKFGFNKQTPKIFITDLLKTQLLIFTLVPPILAAFPAIIRRTGDHFFYYVWLFGAGLQVFMITIYPIAILPLFNKLSPLEDGPLKTSVEALAQKLTFPLHELYVIDGSRRSAHSNAYFFGLPWKKHIVIYDTLIEKSETQEVVAVLAHELGHWSLGHTTRLFVISQVHFFYIFALFSVFINNKSLYADFGFTNERPIIIGFLLFSDALAPMDMIIKLLMNVLSRRYEFQADAFAQGLGFKAELARSLIRLQIQNLSTMDADWLFANYHFSHPILSERLKALNWQPTEKVDTKEADSEKPAKATGRDEL
;
A
#
# COMPACT_ATOMS: atom_id res chain seq x y z
N MET A 1 -6.39 -15.46 30.34
CA MET A 1 -7.38 -16.47 29.83
C MET A 1 -8.80 -16.16 30.30
N ASP A 2 -9.05 -15.95 31.59
CA ASP A 2 -10.43 -15.68 32.11
C ASP A 2 -11.16 -14.49 31.47
N ILE A 3 -10.44 -13.38 31.22
CA ILE A 3 -11.05 -12.20 30.59
C ILE A 3 -11.50 -12.50 29.16
N LEU A 4 -10.65 -13.15 28.37
CA LEU A 4 -10.98 -13.53 26.99
C LEU A 4 -12.15 -14.51 26.94
N GLN A 5 -12.20 -15.48 27.86
CA GLN A 5 -13.31 -16.43 27.94
C GLN A 5 -14.63 -15.76 28.39
N ARG A 6 -14.57 -14.78 29.28
CA ARG A 6 -15.75 -13.98 29.66
C ARG A 6 -16.24 -13.15 28.48
N LEU A 7 -15.32 -12.53 27.76
CA LEU A 7 -15.64 -11.76 26.54
C LEU A 7 -16.26 -12.67 25.47
N ALA A 8 -15.69 -13.87 25.24
CA ALA A 8 -16.22 -14.85 24.28
C ALA A 8 -17.67 -15.22 24.61
N ARG A 9 -17.96 -15.53 25.90
CA ARG A 9 -19.33 -15.85 26.35
C ARG A 9 -20.27 -14.65 26.26
N PHE A 10 -19.80 -13.46 26.53
CA PHE A 10 -20.59 -12.23 26.41
C PHE A 10 -21.00 -11.92 24.97
N LEU A 11 -20.10 -12.16 24.02
CA LEU A 11 -20.31 -11.91 22.60
C LEU A 11 -21.07 -13.04 21.89
N ASP A 12 -21.08 -14.26 22.43
CA ASP A 12 -21.81 -15.41 21.84
C ASP A 12 -23.26 -15.47 22.35
N ARG A 13 -24.04 -14.45 22.01
CA ARG A 13 -25.46 -14.39 22.38
C ARG A 13 -26.33 -14.85 21.22
N PRO A 14 -27.31 -15.76 21.44
CA PRO A 14 -28.26 -16.16 20.43
C PRO A 14 -28.98 -14.93 19.83
N ALA A 15 -29.16 -14.94 18.49
CA ALA A 15 -29.82 -13.88 17.75
C ALA A 15 -29.15 -12.50 17.84
N PHE A 16 -27.86 -12.43 18.21
CA PHE A 16 -27.11 -11.17 18.09
C PHE A 16 -26.95 -10.78 16.62
N PRO A 17 -27.31 -9.54 16.21
CA PRO A 17 -27.41 -9.16 14.80
C PRO A 17 -26.05 -8.80 14.19
N TRP A 18 -25.11 -9.74 14.14
CA TRP A 18 -23.75 -9.55 13.64
C TRP A 18 -23.71 -9.01 12.22
N LYS A 19 -24.50 -9.59 11.32
CA LYS A 19 -24.57 -9.19 9.92
C LYS A 19 -24.99 -7.74 9.75
N ARG A 20 -26.03 -7.31 10.49
CA ARG A 20 -26.50 -5.92 10.47
C ARG A 20 -25.46 -4.99 11.08
N LEU A 21 -24.77 -5.40 12.14
CA LEU A 21 -23.73 -4.61 12.80
C LEU A 21 -22.53 -4.41 11.85
N ILE A 22 -22.04 -5.46 11.22
CA ILE A 22 -20.91 -5.40 10.27
C ILE A 22 -21.29 -4.56 9.04
N MET A 23 -22.49 -4.74 8.50
CA MET A 23 -22.99 -3.90 7.39
C MET A 23 -23.11 -2.43 7.83
N GLY A 24 -23.58 -2.17 9.06
CA GLY A 24 -23.64 -0.84 9.64
C GLY A 24 -22.27 -0.18 9.79
N PHE A 25 -21.27 -0.93 10.26
CA PHE A 25 -19.89 -0.44 10.33
C PHE A 25 -19.31 -0.13 8.94
N SER A 26 -19.52 -1.00 7.97
CA SER A 26 -19.09 -0.78 6.58
C SER A 26 -19.71 0.48 5.99
N LEU A 27 -21.00 0.71 6.21
CA LEU A 27 -21.68 1.94 5.77
C LEU A 27 -21.16 3.18 6.50
N ALA A 28 -20.98 3.10 7.82
CA ALA A 28 -20.44 4.21 8.60
C ALA A 28 -19.04 4.60 8.15
N GLN A 29 -18.18 3.62 7.90
CA GLN A 29 -16.84 3.83 7.32
C GLN A 29 -16.92 4.49 5.95
N TYR A 30 -17.75 3.97 5.05
CA TYR A 30 -17.94 4.52 3.72
C TYR A 30 -18.39 6.00 3.75
N PHE A 31 -19.34 6.34 4.62
CA PHE A 31 -19.78 7.73 4.77
C PHE A 31 -18.72 8.63 5.38
N LEU A 32 -17.95 8.14 6.35
CA LEU A 32 -16.83 8.88 6.91
C LEU A 32 -15.76 9.17 5.86
N GLU A 33 -15.33 8.17 5.12
CA GLU A 33 -14.34 8.32 4.05
C GLU A 33 -14.86 9.22 2.92
N GLY A 34 -16.15 9.11 2.58
CA GLY A 34 -16.82 10.01 1.64
C GLY A 34 -16.84 11.46 2.11
N PHE A 35 -17.14 11.69 3.40
CA PHE A 35 -17.08 13.03 4.00
C PHE A 35 -15.67 13.62 3.95
N LEU A 36 -14.63 12.82 4.31
CA LEU A 36 -13.24 13.26 4.23
C LEU A 36 -12.83 13.59 2.79
N SER A 37 -13.21 12.74 1.85
CA SER A 37 -12.94 12.93 0.42
C SER A 37 -13.63 14.19 -0.14
N LEU A 38 -14.84 14.50 0.30
CA LEU A 38 -15.54 15.73 -0.07
C LEU A 38 -14.82 16.98 0.47
N ARG A 39 -14.30 16.95 1.70
CA ARG A 39 -13.49 18.04 2.27
C ARG A 39 -12.23 18.26 1.45
N GLN A 40 -11.51 17.19 1.12
CA GLN A 40 -10.32 17.26 0.26
C GLN A 40 -10.66 17.78 -1.15
N TYR A 41 -11.80 17.35 -1.71
CA TYR A 41 -12.23 17.83 -3.02
C TYR A 41 -12.46 19.34 -3.06
N GLN A 42 -12.89 19.98 -1.95
CA GLN A 42 -12.99 21.44 -1.88
C GLN A 42 -11.61 22.12 -1.90
N VAL A 43 -10.60 21.52 -1.23
CA VAL A 43 -9.20 22.01 -1.30
C VAL A 43 -8.67 21.89 -2.74
N LEU A 44 -8.99 20.81 -3.45
CA LEU A 44 -8.59 20.62 -4.85
C LEU A 44 -9.27 21.58 -5.85
N LYS A 45 -10.25 22.39 -5.44
CA LYS A 45 -10.83 23.48 -6.23
C LYS A 45 -10.14 24.83 -6.05
N GLN A 46 -9.24 24.94 -5.09
CA GLN A 46 -8.47 26.18 -4.89
C GLN A 46 -7.69 26.54 -6.15
N THR A 47 -7.63 27.83 -6.45
CA THR A 47 -6.99 28.36 -7.65
C THR A 47 -5.59 28.95 -7.38
N LYS A 48 -5.19 29.05 -6.12
CA LYS A 48 -3.89 29.59 -5.72
C LYS A 48 -3.13 28.59 -4.88
N ALA A 49 -1.85 28.43 -5.17
CA ALA A 49 -0.96 27.59 -4.36
C ALA A 49 -0.83 28.13 -2.93
N PRO A 50 -0.57 27.26 -1.94
CA PRO A 50 -0.20 27.66 -0.58
C PRO A 50 0.96 28.68 -0.61
N LYS A 51 0.94 29.65 0.32
CA LYS A 51 1.94 30.74 0.35
C LYS A 51 3.40 30.26 0.27
N VAL A 52 3.70 29.14 0.93
CA VAL A 52 5.05 28.55 0.94
C VAL A 52 5.48 28.03 -0.44
N LEU A 53 4.53 27.71 -1.32
CA LEU A 53 4.77 27.14 -2.64
C LEU A 53 4.61 28.15 -3.77
N GLN A 54 4.11 29.35 -3.52
CA GLN A 54 3.82 30.34 -4.57
C GLN A 54 5.05 30.79 -5.36
N HIS A 55 6.23 30.77 -4.74
CA HIS A 55 7.50 31.11 -5.38
C HIS A 55 8.21 29.92 -6.01
N GLU A 56 7.83 28.69 -5.62
CA GLU A 56 8.49 27.46 -6.02
C GLU A 56 7.74 26.71 -7.14
N VAL A 57 6.44 26.94 -7.27
CA VAL A 57 5.57 26.23 -8.21
C VAL A 57 4.89 27.23 -9.13
N SER A 58 4.98 27.02 -10.45
CA SER A 58 4.25 27.83 -11.41
C SER A 58 2.75 27.60 -11.31
N GLN A 59 1.94 28.60 -11.68
CA GLN A 59 0.48 28.47 -11.68
C GLN A 59 0.01 27.34 -12.60
N GLU A 60 0.66 27.13 -13.73
CA GLU A 60 0.34 26.04 -14.66
C GLU A 60 0.50 24.65 -14.02
N VAL A 61 1.63 24.42 -13.32
CA VAL A 61 1.90 23.16 -12.60
C VAL A 61 0.90 22.98 -11.47
N PHE A 62 0.58 24.04 -10.74
CA PHE A 62 -0.44 23.99 -9.70
C PHE A 62 -1.80 23.58 -10.25
N ASP A 63 -2.27 24.23 -11.33
CA ASP A 63 -3.55 23.95 -11.97
C ASP A 63 -3.61 22.51 -12.49
N LYS A 64 -2.51 22.00 -13.06
CA LYS A 64 -2.37 20.62 -13.53
C LYS A 64 -2.41 19.62 -12.38
N SER A 65 -1.73 19.91 -11.26
CA SER A 65 -1.80 19.09 -10.04
C SER A 65 -3.21 19.07 -9.46
N GLN A 66 -3.89 20.21 -9.37
CA GLN A 66 -5.28 20.30 -8.92
C GLN A 66 -6.22 19.52 -9.85
N ALA A 67 -6.01 19.61 -11.18
CA ALA A 67 -6.80 18.85 -12.16
C ALA A 67 -6.59 17.33 -12.00
N TYR A 68 -5.35 16.90 -11.79
CA TYR A 68 -5.01 15.49 -11.53
C TYR A 68 -5.63 15.00 -10.22
N GLY A 69 -5.49 15.78 -9.13
CA GLY A 69 -6.10 15.47 -7.84
C GLY A 69 -7.62 15.33 -7.94
N ARG A 70 -8.31 16.23 -8.65
CA ARG A 70 -9.77 16.14 -8.88
C ARG A 70 -10.15 14.92 -9.72
N ALA A 71 -9.35 14.56 -10.72
CA ALA A 71 -9.61 13.37 -11.54
C ALA A 71 -9.48 12.09 -10.71
N LYS A 72 -8.45 12.00 -9.87
CA LYS A 72 -8.27 10.89 -8.92
C LYS A 72 -9.41 10.82 -7.90
N ALA A 73 -9.77 11.92 -7.27
CA ALA A 73 -10.84 11.96 -6.29
C ALA A 73 -12.19 11.54 -6.89
N LYS A 74 -12.50 11.92 -8.13
CA LYS A 74 -13.70 11.45 -8.83
C LYS A 74 -13.65 9.96 -9.11
N PHE A 75 -12.51 9.44 -9.56
CA PHE A 75 -12.32 8.00 -9.79
C PHE A 75 -12.50 7.22 -8.48
N GLU A 76 -11.86 7.66 -7.40
CA GLU A 76 -11.95 7.02 -6.08
C GLU A 76 -13.39 7.03 -5.56
N LEU A 77 -14.14 8.10 -5.76
CA LEU A 77 -15.55 8.18 -5.39
C LEU A 77 -16.40 7.14 -6.13
N VAL A 78 -16.26 7.06 -7.46
CA VAL A 78 -17.01 6.10 -8.28
C VAL A 78 -16.63 4.65 -7.94
N ASN A 79 -15.33 4.39 -7.79
CA ASN A 79 -14.83 3.08 -7.40
C ASN A 79 -15.25 2.71 -5.97
N GLY A 80 -15.30 3.67 -5.05
CA GLY A 80 -15.80 3.49 -3.70
C GLY A 80 -17.28 3.11 -3.67
N ILE A 81 -18.14 3.76 -4.47
CA ILE A 81 -19.55 3.39 -4.62
C ILE A 81 -19.66 1.94 -5.15
N TRP A 82 -18.89 1.61 -6.19
CA TRP A 82 -18.87 0.28 -6.78
C TRP A 82 -18.48 -0.79 -5.76
N ASN A 83 -17.41 -0.57 -5.01
CA ASN A 83 -16.95 -1.49 -3.98
C ASN A 83 -17.97 -1.63 -2.83
N GLN A 84 -18.61 -0.53 -2.42
CA GLN A 84 -19.60 -0.58 -1.36
C GLN A 84 -20.87 -1.32 -1.80
N LEU A 85 -21.30 -1.15 -3.04
CA LEU A 85 -22.43 -1.92 -3.60
C LEU A 85 -22.12 -3.42 -3.65
N GLN A 86 -20.90 -3.80 -4.07
CA GLN A 86 -20.45 -5.19 -4.05
C GLN A 86 -20.45 -5.78 -2.64
N ASN A 87 -19.90 -5.04 -1.67
CA ASN A 87 -19.84 -5.47 -0.27
C ASN A 87 -21.25 -5.69 0.32
N LEU A 88 -22.16 -4.74 0.10
CA LEU A 88 -23.56 -4.89 0.53
C LEU A 88 -24.26 -6.06 -0.16
N ALA A 89 -24.06 -6.23 -1.46
CA ALA A 89 -24.63 -7.35 -2.22
C ALA A 89 -24.06 -8.68 -1.71
N PHE A 90 -22.77 -8.74 -1.39
CA PHE A 90 -22.12 -9.94 -0.86
C PHE A 90 -22.79 -10.43 0.44
N PHE A 91 -23.07 -9.53 1.37
CA PHE A 91 -23.76 -9.86 2.60
C PHE A 91 -25.26 -10.09 2.40
N GLN A 92 -25.94 -9.22 1.61
CA GLN A 92 -27.40 -9.29 1.43
C GLN A 92 -27.85 -10.57 0.74
N TYR A 93 -27.07 -11.06 -0.24
CA TYR A 93 -27.38 -12.27 -1.00
C TYR A 93 -26.73 -13.54 -0.45
N ASP A 94 -26.17 -13.51 0.76
CA ASP A 94 -25.50 -14.65 1.38
C ASP A 94 -24.46 -15.31 0.48
N LEU A 95 -23.64 -14.48 -0.19
CA LEU A 95 -22.64 -15.01 -1.13
C LEU A 95 -21.52 -15.77 -0.39
N LEU A 96 -21.23 -15.43 0.86
CA LEU A 96 -20.22 -16.11 1.68
C LEU A 96 -20.51 -17.62 1.84
N PRO A 97 -21.68 -18.04 2.41
CA PRO A 97 -21.99 -19.46 2.51
C PRO A 97 -22.22 -20.15 1.16
N LYS A 98 -22.72 -19.42 0.15
CA LYS A 98 -22.89 -19.96 -1.20
C LYS A 98 -21.56 -20.30 -1.87
N LEU A 99 -20.57 -19.39 -1.79
CA LEU A 99 -19.22 -19.63 -2.32
C LEU A 99 -18.50 -20.74 -1.56
N TRP A 100 -18.67 -20.79 -0.23
CA TRP A 100 -18.14 -21.86 0.59
C TRP A 100 -18.71 -23.22 0.16
N ALA A 101 -20.02 -23.35 0.08
CA ALA A 101 -20.68 -24.58 -0.37
C ALA A 101 -20.31 -24.96 -1.82
N TRP A 102 -20.17 -23.97 -2.71
CA TRP A 102 -19.71 -24.21 -4.07
C TRP A 102 -18.26 -24.75 -4.11
N SER A 103 -17.37 -24.20 -3.30
CA SER A 103 -15.97 -24.66 -3.19
C SER A 103 -15.90 -26.12 -2.72
N GLY A 104 -16.74 -26.50 -1.74
CA GLY A 104 -16.85 -27.89 -1.28
C GLY A 104 -17.35 -28.83 -2.38
N ARG A 105 -18.41 -28.45 -3.11
CA ARG A 105 -18.93 -29.25 -4.23
C ARG A 105 -17.89 -29.44 -5.33
N LEU A 106 -17.15 -28.38 -5.68
CA LEU A 106 -16.08 -28.45 -6.68
C LEU A 106 -15.02 -29.48 -6.28
N LEU A 107 -14.59 -29.46 -5.03
CA LEU A 107 -13.61 -30.43 -4.51
C LEU A 107 -14.14 -31.87 -4.52
N LEU A 108 -15.39 -32.08 -4.08
CA LEU A 108 -15.99 -33.42 -4.10
C LEU A 108 -16.12 -33.97 -5.53
N GLN A 109 -16.31 -33.12 -6.50
CA GLN A 109 -16.46 -33.52 -7.90
C GLN A 109 -15.14 -33.82 -8.60
N TRP A 110 -14.08 -33.06 -8.30
CA TRP A 110 -12.86 -33.05 -9.11
C TRP A 110 -11.58 -33.45 -8.34
N ALA A 111 -11.57 -33.37 -7.00
CA ALA A 111 -10.38 -33.64 -6.21
C ALA A 111 -10.34 -35.08 -5.68
N PRO A 112 -9.15 -35.71 -5.56
CA PRO A 112 -8.99 -36.95 -4.81
C PRO A 112 -9.48 -36.80 -3.38
N ALA A 113 -10.03 -37.89 -2.80
CA ALA A 113 -10.66 -37.90 -1.45
C ALA A 113 -9.78 -37.25 -0.36
N ARG A 114 -8.45 -37.43 -0.44
CA ARG A 114 -7.50 -36.84 0.52
C ARG A 114 -7.47 -35.32 0.54
N PHE A 115 -8.01 -34.64 -0.50
CA PHE A 115 -8.06 -33.19 -0.65
C PHE A 115 -9.48 -32.62 -0.54
N THR A 116 -10.46 -33.35 0.00
CA THR A 116 -11.84 -32.90 0.16
C THR A 116 -12.14 -32.31 1.54
N GLY A 117 -11.12 -32.13 2.39
CA GLY A 117 -11.28 -31.58 3.74
C GLY A 117 -11.34 -30.05 3.77
N GLU A 118 -11.69 -29.51 4.97
CA GLU A 118 -11.87 -28.06 5.21
C GLU A 118 -10.65 -27.22 4.80
N ILE A 119 -9.42 -27.71 4.98
CA ILE A 119 -8.21 -26.98 4.60
C ILE A 119 -8.19 -26.74 3.09
N SER A 120 -8.42 -27.78 2.30
CA SER A 120 -8.47 -27.67 0.84
C SER A 120 -9.64 -26.80 0.38
N GLN A 121 -10.79 -26.92 1.04
CA GLN A 121 -11.96 -26.09 0.77
C GLN A 121 -11.68 -24.61 1.08
N SER A 122 -10.97 -24.30 2.15
CA SER A 122 -10.52 -22.96 2.50
C SER A 122 -9.61 -22.36 1.41
N VAL A 123 -8.67 -23.18 0.89
CA VAL A 123 -7.78 -22.75 -0.21
C VAL A 123 -8.59 -22.43 -1.47
N VAL A 124 -9.47 -23.33 -1.91
CA VAL A 124 -10.30 -23.12 -3.10
C VAL A 124 -11.22 -21.90 -2.92
N PHE A 125 -11.86 -21.78 -1.76
CA PHE A 125 -12.74 -20.66 -1.43
C PHE A 125 -11.98 -19.31 -1.53
N VAL A 126 -10.81 -19.20 -0.88
CA VAL A 126 -10.03 -17.94 -0.88
C VAL A 126 -9.51 -17.63 -2.27
N LEU A 127 -8.95 -18.61 -2.99
CA LEU A 127 -8.46 -18.37 -4.36
C LEU A 127 -9.60 -17.95 -5.30
N THR A 128 -10.78 -18.55 -5.16
CA THR A 128 -11.96 -18.14 -5.95
C THR A 128 -12.40 -16.73 -5.60
N THR A 129 -12.43 -16.37 -4.33
CA THR A 129 -12.78 -15.02 -3.87
C THR A 129 -11.78 -13.99 -4.40
N ILE A 130 -10.48 -14.27 -4.35
CA ILE A 130 -9.44 -13.40 -4.92
C ILE A 130 -9.65 -13.22 -6.43
N LEU A 131 -9.91 -14.29 -7.16
CA LEU A 131 -10.13 -14.24 -8.61
C LEU A 131 -11.39 -13.44 -8.96
N LEU A 132 -12.50 -13.64 -8.24
CA LEU A 132 -13.73 -12.86 -8.43
C LEU A 132 -13.49 -11.37 -8.15
N ASN A 133 -12.82 -11.02 -7.06
CA ASN A 133 -12.47 -9.63 -6.76
C ASN A 133 -11.57 -9.03 -7.83
N GLN A 134 -10.60 -9.79 -8.34
CA GLN A 134 -9.75 -9.37 -9.46
C GLN A 134 -10.56 -9.05 -10.72
N LEU A 135 -11.51 -9.91 -11.08
CA LEU A 135 -12.38 -9.69 -12.25
C LEU A 135 -13.28 -8.47 -12.07
N LEU A 136 -13.85 -8.29 -10.88
CA LEU A 136 -14.73 -7.16 -10.57
C LEU A 136 -13.99 -5.81 -10.50
N SER A 137 -12.72 -5.82 -10.12
CA SER A 137 -11.86 -4.62 -10.05
C SER A 137 -11.15 -4.31 -11.37
N LEU A 138 -11.08 -5.26 -12.30
CA LEU A 138 -10.33 -5.11 -13.55
C LEU A 138 -10.77 -3.89 -14.39
N PRO A 139 -12.07 -3.59 -14.59
CA PRO A 139 -12.49 -2.41 -15.35
C PRO A 139 -11.96 -1.09 -14.71
N GLY A 140 -12.00 -1.00 -13.39
CA GLY A 140 -11.45 0.15 -12.65
C GLY A 140 -9.94 0.27 -12.84
N SER A 141 -9.20 -0.83 -12.76
CA SER A 141 -7.75 -0.86 -12.96
C SER A 141 -7.35 -0.45 -14.38
N VAL A 142 -8.08 -0.92 -15.40
CA VAL A 142 -7.87 -0.53 -16.81
C VAL A 142 -8.13 0.96 -16.99
N TYR A 143 -9.25 1.48 -16.47
CA TYR A 143 -9.57 2.90 -16.56
C TYR A 143 -8.52 3.76 -15.84
N HIS A 144 -8.12 3.39 -14.62
CA HIS A 144 -7.08 4.10 -13.87
C HIS A 144 -5.78 4.18 -14.67
N THR A 145 -5.30 3.05 -15.19
CA THR A 145 -4.00 2.98 -15.89
C THR A 145 -4.04 3.67 -17.25
N PHE A 146 -4.99 3.29 -18.11
CA PHE A 146 -4.97 3.68 -19.52
C PHE A 146 -5.78 4.93 -19.84
N VAL A 147 -6.62 5.41 -18.92
CA VAL A 147 -7.39 6.65 -19.12
C VAL A 147 -6.89 7.73 -18.17
N LEU A 148 -6.92 7.48 -16.85
CA LEU A 148 -6.58 8.51 -15.86
C LEU A 148 -5.08 8.82 -15.88
N GLU A 149 -4.21 7.83 -15.62
CA GLU A 149 -2.76 8.03 -15.57
C GLU A 149 -2.20 8.42 -16.95
N ALA A 150 -2.74 7.86 -18.03
CA ALA A 150 -2.36 8.23 -19.39
C ALA A 150 -2.67 9.70 -19.72
N LYS A 151 -3.83 10.21 -19.28
CA LYS A 151 -4.26 11.60 -19.48
C LYS A 151 -3.25 12.62 -18.90
N PHE A 152 -2.59 12.27 -17.79
CA PHE A 152 -1.63 13.15 -17.12
C PHE A 152 -0.16 12.81 -17.45
N GLY A 153 0.06 11.83 -18.33
CA GLY A 153 1.40 11.47 -18.82
C GLY A 153 2.16 10.49 -17.93
N PHE A 154 1.51 9.93 -16.90
CA PHE A 154 2.16 9.02 -15.95
C PHE A 154 2.18 7.57 -16.40
N ASN A 155 1.19 7.12 -17.18
CA ASN A 155 1.20 5.74 -17.67
C ASN A 155 2.25 5.56 -18.77
N LYS A 156 3.16 4.62 -18.53
CA LYS A 156 4.15 4.14 -19.51
C LYS A 156 3.94 2.66 -19.87
N GLN A 157 2.95 2.03 -19.24
CA GLN A 157 2.64 0.63 -19.51
C GLN A 157 1.96 0.45 -20.87
N THR A 158 2.40 -0.57 -21.59
CA THR A 158 1.65 -1.11 -22.73
C THR A 158 0.59 -2.10 -22.23
N PRO A 159 -0.49 -2.37 -23.01
CA PRO A 159 -1.45 -3.44 -22.66
C PRO A 159 -0.77 -4.80 -22.44
N LYS A 160 0.30 -5.10 -23.20
CA LYS A 160 1.08 -6.33 -23.03
C LYS A 160 1.72 -6.41 -21.64
N ILE A 161 2.36 -5.33 -21.17
CA ILE A 161 2.97 -5.28 -19.83
C ILE A 161 1.89 -5.44 -18.77
N PHE A 162 0.77 -4.72 -18.90
CA PHE A 162 -0.35 -4.80 -17.96
C PHE A 162 -0.89 -6.24 -17.82
N ILE A 163 -1.16 -6.92 -18.94
CA ILE A 163 -1.67 -8.30 -18.95
C ILE A 163 -0.62 -9.27 -18.39
N THR A 164 0.65 -9.14 -18.79
CA THR A 164 1.71 -10.03 -18.29
C THR A 164 1.94 -9.84 -16.79
N ASP A 165 1.88 -8.63 -16.27
CA ASP A 165 2.00 -8.37 -14.84
C ASP A 165 0.78 -8.92 -14.07
N LEU A 166 -0.42 -8.81 -14.61
CA LEU A 166 -1.63 -9.44 -14.08
C LEU A 166 -1.45 -10.98 -13.97
N LEU A 167 -1.01 -11.63 -15.04
CA LEU A 167 -0.80 -13.09 -15.07
C LEU A 167 0.30 -13.54 -14.11
N LYS A 168 1.41 -12.81 -14.02
CA LYS A 168 2.48 -13.08 -13.05
C LYS A 168 1.98 -12.94 -11.61
N THR A 169 1.19 -11.91 -11.33
CA THR A 169 0.58 -11.71 -10.02
C THR A 169 -0.35 -12.88 -9.66
N GLN A 170 -1.19 -13.33 -10.59
CA GLN A 170 -2.04 -14.50 -10.36
C GLN A 170 -1.22 -15.77 -10.12
N LEU A 171 -0.17 -16.00 -10.89
CA LEU A 171 0.72 -17.15 -10.69
C LEU A 171 1.35 -17.12 -9.29
N LEU A 172 1.83 -15.96 -8.83
CA LEU A 172 2.37 -15.80 -7.47
C LEU A 172 1.32 -16.09 -6.41
N ILE A 173 0.08 -15.59 -6.57
CA ILE A 173 -1.03 -15.86 -5.68
C ILE A 173 -1.31 -17.36 -5.61
N PHE A 174 -1.46 -18.03 -6.76
CA PHE A 174 -1.73 -19.47 -6.82
C PHE A 174 -0.56 -20.33 -6.30
N THR A 175 0.64 -19.79 -6.21
CA THR A 175 1.82 -20.50 -5.70
C THR A 175 2.03 -20.26 -4.21
N LEU A 176 1.93 -19.00 -3.75
CA LEU A 176 2.29 -18.61 -2.38
C LEU A 176 1.12 -18.70 -1.39
N VAL A 177 -0.11 -18.39 -1.84
CA VAL A 177 -1.27 -18.34 -0.95
C VAL A 177 -1.71 -19.73 -0.45
N PRO A 178 -1.76 -20.80 -1.28
CA PRO A 178 -2.21 -22.12 -0.81
C PRO A 178 -1.42 -22.68 0.38
N PRO A 179 -0.08 -22.73 0.39
CA PRO A 179 0.66 -23.25 1.54
C PRO A 179 0.46 -22.41 2.81
N ILE A 180 0.36 -21.09 2.69
CA ILE A 180 0.11 -20.20 3.82
C ILE A 180 -1.28 -20.44 4.40
N LEU A 181 -2.30 -20.54 3.53
CA LEU A 181 -3.67 -20.82 3.93
C LEU A 181 -3.85 -22.22 4.50
N ALA A 182 -3.09 -23.21 4.04
CA ALA A 182 -3.12 -24.55 4.61
C ALA A 182 -2.45 -24.59 5.99
N ALA A 183 -1.36 -23.85 6.18
CA ALA A 183 -0.65 -23.78 7.45
C ALA A 183 -1.50 -23.15 8.56
N PHE A 184 -2.25 -22.09 8.26
CA PHE A 184 -3.04 -21.35 9.23
C PHE A 184 -4.04 -22.23 10.03
N PRO A 185 -5.04 -22.89 9.40
CA PRO A 185 -5.96 -23.77 10.13
C PRO A 185 -5.28 -25.03 10.66
N ALA A 186 -4.21 -25.50 10.01
CA ALA A 186 -3.45 -26.65 10.52
C ALA A 186 -2.77 -26.34 11.86
N ILE A 187 -2.18 -25.18 12.01
CA ILE A 187 -1.61 -24.71 13.28
C ILE A 187 -2.71 -24.61 14.33
N ILE A 188 -3.82 -23.95 14.02
CA ILE A 188 -4.95 -23.77 14.96
C ILE A 188 -5.45 -25.12 15.49
N ARG A 189 -5.65 -26.10 14.60
CA ARG A 189 -6.14 -27.44 14.98
C ARG A 189 -5.15 -28.23 15.83
N ARG A 190 -3.84 -28.05 15.59
CA ARG A 190 -2.80 -28.79 16.33
C ARG A 190 -2.49 -28.21 17.70
N THR A 191 -2.67 -26.90 17.89
CA THR A 191 -2.23 -26.20 19.09
C THR A 191 -3.37 -25.81 20.03
N GLY A 192 -4.63 -26.07 19.63
CA GLY A 192 -5.81 -25.87 20.47
C GLY A 192 -5.91 -24.44 21.01
N ASP A 193 -6.22 -24.25 22.29
CA ASP A 193 -6.48 -22.95 22.90
C ASP A 193 -5.29 -21.97 22.88
N HIS A 194 -4.08 -22.47 22.63
CA HIS A 194 -2.86 -21.65 22.54
C HIS A 194 -2.50 -21.26 21.12
N PHE A 195 -3.37 -21.50 20.13
CA PHE A 195 -3.08 -21.28 18.70
C PHE A 195 -2.65 -19.87 18.38
N PHE A 196 -3.17 -18.86 19.08
CA PHE A 196 -2.86 -17.45 18.81
C PHE A 196 -1.36 -17.14 18.91
N TYR A 197 -0.65 -17.78 19.84
CA TYR A 197 0.78 -17.65 19.98
C TYR A 197 1.53 -18.27 18.77
N TYR A 198 1.14 -19.47 18.38
CA TYR A 198 1.80 -20.19 17.27
C TYR A 198 1.48 -19.58 15.90
N VAL A 199 0.26 -19.08 15.70
CA VAL A 199 -0.11 -18.36 14.49
C VAL A 199 0.62 -17.03 14.41
N TRP A 200 0.76 -16.31 15.52
CA TRP A 200 1.58 -15.11 15.58
C TRP A 200 3.05 -15.41 15.23
N LEU A 201 3.64 -16.43 15.81
CA LEU A 201 5.03 -16.84 15.52
C LEU A 201 5.21 -17.22 14.04
N PHE A 202 4.27 -17.97 13.49
CA PHE A 202 4.23 -18.29 12.06
C PHE A 202 4.14 -17.03 11.20
N GLY A 203 3.26 -16.10 11.55
CA GLY A 203 3.10 -14.82 10.84
C GLY A 203 4.37 -13.96 10.92
N ALA A 204 5.03 -13.90 12.08
CA ALA A 204 6.30 -13.19 12.25
C ALA A 204 7.41 -13.82 11.39
N GLY A 205 7.52 -15.14 11.38
CA GLY A 205 8.46 -15.87 10.52
C GLY A 205 8.17 -15.64 9.03
N LEU A 206 6.90 -15.68 8.63
CA LEU A 206 6.48 -15.40 7.27
C LEU A 206 6.81 -13.95 6.86
N GLN A 207 6.63 -12.98 7.74
CA GLN A 207 6.97 -11.58 7.46
C GLN A 207 8.48 -11.42 7.23
N VAL A 208 9.33 -12.01 8.07
CA VAL A 208 10.79 -11.99 7.87
C VAL A 208 11.19 -12.70 6.58
N PHE A 209 10.57 -13.84 6.28
CA PHE A 209 10.76 -14.54 5.01
C PHE A 209 10.39 -13.67 3.82
N MET A 210 9.23 -13.01 3.84
CA MET A 210 8.79 -12.14 2.75
C MET A 210 9.68 -10.91 2.57
N ILE A 211 10.13 -10.28 3.64
CA ILE A 211 11.09 -9.15 3.58
C ILE A 211 12.39 -9.58 2.86
N THR A 212 12.81 -10.82 3.04
CA THR A 212 14.03 -11.36 2.43
C THR A 212 13.80 -11.79 0.98
N ILE A 213 12.72 -12.53 0.73
CA ILE A 213 12.45 -13.15 -0.59
C ILE A 213 11.92 -12.14 -1.60
N TYR A 214 11.15 -11.15 -1.17
CA TYR A 214 10.53 -10.18 -2.09
C TYR A 214 11.54 -9.51 -3.02
N PRO A 215 12.63 -8.88 -2.54
CA PRO A 215 13.57 -8.20 -3.42
C PRO A 215 14.42 -9.14 -4.27
N ILE A 216 14.58 -10.40 -3.83
CA ILE A 216 15.45 -11.39 -4.50
C ILE A 216 14.70 -12.18 -5.56
N ALA A 217 13.46 -12.59 -5.28
CA ALA A 217 12.73 -13.52 -6.15
C ALA A 217 11.46 -12.90 -6.77
N ILE A 218 10.76 -12.00 -6.07
CA ILE A 218 9.49 -11.45 -6.54
C ILE A 218 9.72 -10.20 -7.40
N LEU A 219 10.47 -9.23 -6.88
CA LEU A 219 10.72 -7.96 -7.57
C LEU A 219 11.33 -8.15 -8.98
N PRO A 220 12.32 -9.08 -9.19
CA PRO A 220 12.90 -9.31 -10.53
C PRO A 220 11.94 -9.90 -11.56
N LEU A 221 10.80 -10.44 -11.13
CA LEU A 221 9.76 -10.88 -12.07
C LEU A 221 9.08 -9.70 -12.78
N PHE A 222 9.05 -8.54 -12.13
CA PHE A 222 8.37 -7.34 -12.63
C PHE A 222 9.35 -6.30 -13.15
N ASN A 223 10.44 -6.04 -12.43
CA ASN A 223 11.38 -4.97 -12.70
C ASN A 223 12.80 -5.51 -12.88
N LYS A 224 13.58 -4.81 -13.71
CA LYS A 224 15.01 -5.05 -13.81
C LYS A 224 15.73 -4.21 -12.75
N LEU A 225 16.52 -4.89 -11.91
CA LEU A 225 17.49 -4.25 -11.03
C LEU A 225 18.86 -4.33 -11.68
N SER A 226 19.53 -3.20 -11.82
CA SER A 226 20.91 -3.11 -12.33
C SER A 226 21.78 -2.42 -11.28
N PRO A 227 23.03 -2.84 -11.06
CA PRO A 227 23.96 -2.09 -10.22
C PRO A 227 24.05 -0.63 -10.68
N LEU A 228 24.15 0.31 -9.75
CA LEU A 228 24.41 1.70 -10.09
C LEU A 228 25.82 1.82 -10.69
N GLU A 229 25.91 2.45 -11.85
CA GLU A 229 27.17 2.66 -12.55
C GLU A 229 28.13 3.54 -11.72
N ASP A 230 29.44 3.34 -11.93
CA ASP A 230 30.46 4.14 -11.28
C ASP A 230 30.37 5.60 -11.71
N GLY A 231 30.37 6.50 -10.73
CA GLY A 231 30.23 7.92 -11.01
C GLY A 231 30.01 8.76 -9.73
N PRO A 232 29.83 10.07 -9.90
CA PRO A 232 29.70 10.99 -8.77
C PRO A 232 28.56 10.64 -7.80
N LEU A 233 27.43 10.12 -8.32
CA LEU A 233 26.30 9.71 -7.50
C LEU A 233 26.67 8.53 -6.60
N LYS A 234 27.25 7.47 -7.18
CA LYS A 234 27.66 6.26 -6.44
C LYS A 234 28.66 6.61 -5.33
N THR A 235 29.70 7.37 -5.69
CA THR A 235 30.73 7.82 -4.74
C THR A 235 30.12 8.64 -3.58
N SER A 236 29.19 9.54 -3.88
CA SER A 236 28.55 10.38 -2.85
C SER A 236 27.65 9.56 -1.92
N VAL A 237 26.92 8.58 -2.47
CA VAL A 237 26.03 7.68 -1.68
C VAL A 237 26.85 6.74 -0.80
N GLU A 238 27.94 6.17 -1.34
CA GLU A 238 28.85 5.31 -0.56
C GLU A 238 29.52 6.10 0.58
N ALA A 239 29.97 7.33 0.33
CA ALA A 239 30.52 8.22 1.34
C ALA A 239 29.49 8.55 2.45
N LEU A 240 28.22 8.82 2.07
CA LEU A 240 27.13 9.04 3.02
C LEU A 240 26.88 7.77 3.86
N ALA A 241 26.78 6.61 3.24
CA ALA A 241 26.58 5.33 3.92
C ALA A 241 27.72 5.04 4.90
N GLN A 242 28.98 5.26 4.50
CA GLN A 242 30.14 5.10 5.35
C GLN A 242 30.12 6.07 6.54
N LYS A 243 29.81 7.35 6.31
CA LYS A 243 29.68 8.36 7.37
C LYS A 243 28.67 7.96 8.44
N LEU A 244 27.58 7.30 8.03
CA LEU A 244 26.50 6.86 8.91
C LEU A 244 26.70 5.43 9.46
N THR A 245 27.78 4.74 9.10
CA THR A 245 27.98 3.32 9.39
C THR A 245 26.83 2.42 8.95
N PHE A 246 26.15 2.82 7.84
CA PHE A 246 25.09 2.04 7.25
C PHE A 246 25.66 0.79 6.57
N PRO A 247 25.15 -0.41 6.85
CA PRO A 247 25.71 -1.67 6.32
C PRO A 247 25.33 -1.86 4.84
N LEU A 248 25.75 -0.91 4.00
CA LEU A 248 25.50 -0.92 2.57
C LEU A 248 26.21 -2.09 1.91
N HIS A 249 25.49 -2.91 1.17
CA HIS A 249 26.04 -3.99 0.37
C HIS A 249 26.10 -3.60 -1.10
N GLU A 250 24.98 -3.14 -1.67
CA GLU A 250 24.92 -2.72 -3.07
C GLU A 250 23.90 -1.60 -3.29
N LEU A 251 24.16 -0.85 -4.36
CA LEU A 251 23.30 0.20 -4.89
C LEU A 251 22.70 -0.27 -6.21
N TYR A 252 21.37 -0.25 -6.30
CA TYR A 252 20.65 -0.65 -7.51
C TYR A 252 19.89 0.51 -8.12
N VAL A 253 19.79 0.45 -9.45
CA VAL A 253 18.82 1.23 -10.22
C VAL A 253 17.71 0.29 -10.68
N ILE A 254 16.46 0.72 -10.49
CA ILE A 254 15.27 0.00 -10.94
C ILE A 254 14.67 0.69 -12.16
N ASP A 255 14.24 -0.08 -13.18
CA ASP A 255 13.59 0.38 -14.40
C ASP A 255 12.14 0.83 -14.19
N GLY A 256 11.94 1.78 -13.27
CA GLY A 256 10.61 2.30 -12.92
C GLY A 256 9.92 2.98 -14.10
N SER A 257 10.71 3.69 -14.94
CA SER A 257 10.24 4.40 -16.15
C SER A 257 9.48 3.51 -17.14
N ARG A 258 9.70 2.21 -17.12
CA ARG A 258 8.99 1.26 -17.97
C ARG A 258 7.48 1.17 -17.66
N ARG A 259 7.08 1.51 -16.43
CA ARG A 259 5.68 1.44 -15.96
C ARG A 259 5.08 2.77 -15.63
N SER A 260 5.86 3.64 -15.00
CA SER A 260 5.37 4.93 -14.53
C SER A 260 6.43 6.00 -14.64
N ALA A 261 6.00 7.24 -14.84
CA ALA A 261 6.86 8.40 -14.77
C ALA A 261 7.13 8.90 -13.34
N HIS A 262 6.54 8.27 -12.33
CA HIS A 262 6.77 8.61 -10.92
C HIS A 262 8.18 8.21 -10.47
N SER A 263 8.76 9.04 -9.60
CA SER A 263 10.12 8.85 -9.07
C SER A 263 10.07 8.44 -7.60
N ASN A 264 11.01 7.59 -7.17
CA ASN A 264 11.15 7.14 -5.79
C ASN A 264 12.56 6.62 -5.49
N ALA A 265 12.90 6.44 -4.20
CA ALA A 265 14.06 5.70 -3.72
C ALA A 265 13.69 5.01 -2.40
N TYR A 266 14.34 3.90 -2.09
CA TYR A 266 14.12 3.16 -0.84
C TYR A 266 15.30 2.26 -0.52
N PHE A 267 15.36 1.76 0.72
CA PHE A 267 16.31 0.71 1.10
C PHE A 267 15.59 -0.54 1.58
N PHE A 268 16.25 -1.68 1.45
CA PHE A 268 15.76 -2.97 1.94
C PHE A 268 16.91 -3.86 2.45
N GLY A 269 16.57 -5.02 2.99
CA GLY A 269 17.51 -6.05 3.41
C GLY A 269 17.58 -6.27 4.92
N LEU A 270 18.41 -7.23 5.29
CA LEU A 270 18.61 -7.63 6.68
C LEU A 270 19.38 -6.55 7.47
N PRO A 271 19.34 -6.54 8.81
CA PRO A 271 20.03 -5.52 9.61
C PRO A 271 21.51 -5.35 9.29
N TRP A 272 22.19 -6.42 8.89
CA TRP A 272 23.64 -6.44 8.60
C TRP A 272 23.97 -6.41 7.09
N LYS A 273 22.97 -6.43 6.22
CA LYS A 273 23.15 -6.45 4.76
C LYS A 273 22.02 -5.66 4.11
N LYS A 274 22.29 -4.39 3.82
CA LYS A 274 21.31 -3.45 3.26
C LYS A 274 21.63 -3.12 1.81
N HIS A 275 20.58 -2.88 1.04
CA HIS A 275 20.65 -2.44 -0.34
C HIS A 275 19.84 -1.15 -0.48
N ILE A 276 20.32 -0.24 -1.31
CA ILE A 276 19.58 0.97 -1.69
C ILE A 276 19.12 0.79 -3.14
N VAL A 277 17.90 1.16 -3.43
CA VAL A 277 17.31 1.14 -4.77
C VAL A 277 16.86 2.55 -5.12
N ILE A 278 17.33 3.02 -6.28
CA ILE A 278 16.99 4.33 -6.82
C ILE A 278 16.25 4.11 -8.13
N TYR A 279 15.13 4.81 -8.34
CA TYR A 279 14.42 4.75 -9.61
C TYR A 279 15.21 5.49 -10.69
N ASP A 280 15.27 4.92 -11.89
CA ASP A 280 15.86 5.56 -13.07
C ASP A 280 15.27 6.96 -13.31
N THR A 281 13.96 7.11 -13.13
CA THR A 281 13.26 8.41 -13.22
C THR A 281 13.73 9.44 -12.20
N LEU A 282 14.20 9.03 -11.02
CA LEU A 282 14.73 9.96 -10.02
C LEU A 282 16.13 10.47 -10.43
N ILE A 283 16.97 9.55 -10.92
CA ILE A 283 18.31 9.89 -11.38
C ILE A 283 18.27 10.84 -12.60
N GLU A 284 17.38 10.54 -13.57
CA GLU A 284 17.22 11.34 -14.79
C GLU A 284 16.72 12.77 -14.53
N LYS A 285 15.88 12.94 -13.50
CA LYS A 285 15.16 14.21 -13.26
C LYS A 285 15.69 15.03 -12.10
N SER A 286 16.71 14.56 -11.37
CA SER A 286 17.24 15.22 -10.18
C SER A 286 18.75 15.42 -10.27
N GLU A 287 19.26 16.43 -9.60
CA GLU A 287 20.70 16.61 -9.46
C GLU A 287 21.29 15.59 -8.48
N THR A 288 22.56 15.22 -8.66
CA THR A 288 23.25 14.26 -7.80
C THR A 288 23.08 14.57 -6.31
N GLN A 289 23.28 15.82 -5.90
CA GLN A 289 23.17 16.20 -4.48
C GLN A 289 21.72 16.15 -3.95
N GLU A 290 20.74 16.34 -4.81
CA GLU A 290 19.34 16.19 -4.46
C GLU A 290 18.97 14.71 -4.20
N VAL A 291 19.49 13.80 -5.06
CA VAL A 291 19.33 12.35 -4.83
C VAL A 291 20.01 11.93 -3.52
N VAL A 292 21.22 12.43 -3.25
CA VAL A 292 21.94 12.17 -2.01
C VAL A 292 21.17 12.69 -0.78
N ALA A 293 20.51 13.86 -0.89
CA ALA A 293 19.68 14.41 0.17
C ALA A 293 18.44 13.56 0.46
N VAL A 294 17.77 13.03 -0.58
CA VAL A 294 16.69 12.05 -0.41
C VAL A 294 17.21 10.80 0.29
N LEU A 295 18.36 10.29 -0.11
CA LEU A 295 18.94 9.12 0.54
C LEU A 295 19.39 9.42 1.98
N ALA A 296 19.83 10.64 2.30
CA ALA A 296 20.10 11.05 3.67
C ALA A 296 18.85 11.02 4.55
N HIS A 297 17.69 11.41 3.99
CA HIS A 297 16.38 11.26 4.64
C HIS A 297 16.03 9.77 4.85
N GLU A 298 16.16 8.93 3.82
CA GLU A 298 15.91 7.49 3.93
C GLU A 298 16.80 6.80 4.97
N LEU A 299 18.10 7.14 4.99
CA LEU A 299 19.03 6.65 5.97
C LEU A 299 18.76 7.22 7.38
N GLY A 300 18.08 8.37 7.47
CA GLY A 300 17.52 8.90 8.72
C GLY A 300 16.50 7.96 9.33
N HIS A 301 15.60 7.39 8.54
CA HIS A 301 14.65 6.38 9.01
C HIS A 301 15.36 5.15 9.59
N TRP A 302 16.43 4.69 8.94
CA TRP A 302 17.23 3.59 9.44
C TRP A 302 17.97 3.97 10.73
N SER A 303 18.69 5.08 10.73
CA SER A 303 19.52 5.53 11.86
C SER A 303 18.71 5.77 13.13
N LEU A 304 17.50 6.33 12.99
CA LEU A 304 16.57 6.59 14.09
C LEU A 304 15.76 5.34 14.48
N GLY A 305 15.94 4.22 13.79
CA GLY A 305 15.28 2.95 14.10
C GLY A 305 13.78 2.93 13.80
N HIS A 306 13.27 3.80 12.90
CA HIS A 306 11.85 3.89 12.57
C HIS A 306 11.32 2.57 11.99
N THR A 307 12.07 1.93 11.08
CA THR A 307 11.68 0.65 10.48
C THR A 307 11.59 -0.47 11.53
N THR A 308 12.53 -0.52 12.48
CA THR A 308 12.50 -1.50 13.57
C THR A 308 11.32 -1.26 14.52
N ARG A 309 11.05 0.00 14.87
CA ARG A 309 9.89 0.35 15.71
C ARG A 309 8.57 -0.02 15.05
N LEU A 310 8.40 0.29 13.76
CA LEU A 310 7.22 -0.09 12.99
C LEU A 310 7.07 -1.61 12.91
N PHE A 311 8.16 -2.36 12.74
CA PHE A 311 8.15 -3.81 12.78
C PHE A 311 7.68 -4.34 14.15
N VAL A 312 8.20 -3.81 15.27
CA VAL A 312 7.77 -4.22 16.61
C VAL A 312 6.29 -3.90 16.85
N ILE A 313 5.84 -2.70 16.44
CA ILE A 313 4.42 -2.32 16.55
C ILE A 313 3.55 -3.29 15.74
N SER A 314 3.98 -3.68 14.54
CA SER A 314 3.24 -4.66 13.73
C SER A 314 3.17 -6.03 14.39
N GLN A 315 4.24 -6.47 15.09
CA GLN A 315 4.24 -7.73 15.83
C GLN A 315 3.26 -7.70 17.02
N VAL A 316 3.23 -6.61 17.77
CA VAL A 316 2.26 -6.41 18.86
C VAL A 316 0.83 -6.41 18.32
N HIS A 317 0.61 -5.74 17.19
CA HIS A 317 -0.70 -5.71 16.54
C HIS A 317 -1.14 -7.10 16.07
N PHE A 318 -0.28 -7.87 15.39
CA PHE A 318 -0.60 -9.24 14.98
C PHE A 318 -0.89 -10.14 16.17
N PHE A 319 -0.07 -10.08 17.23
CA PHE A 319 -0.34 -10.83 18.45
C PHE A 319 -1.72 -10.50 19.03
N TYR A 320 -2.04 -9.21 19.13
CA TYR A 320 -3.34 -8.73 19.60
C TYR A 320 -4.49 -9.24 18.73
N ILE A 321 -4.38 -9.19 17.40
CA ILE A 321 -5.40 -9.69 16.47
C ILE A 321 -5.65 -11.16 16.68
N PHE A 322 -4.60 -12.00 16.76
CA PHE A 322 -4.78 -13.43 16.96
C PHE A 322 -5.27 -13.79 18.35
N ALA A 323 -4.86 -13.03 19.38
CA ALA A 323 -5.40 -13.19 20.73
C ALA A 323 -6.91 -12.86 20.78
N LEU A 324 -7.35 -11.80 20.11
CA LEU A 324 -8.78 -11.50 19.97
C LEU A 324 -9.51 -12.52 19.11
N PHE A 325 -8.90 -13.01 18.04
CA PHE A 325 -9.51 -14.06 17.21
C PHE A 325 -9.83 -15.31 18.02
N SER A 326 -9.05 -15.64 19.07
CA SER A 326 -9.35 -16.75 19.96
C SER A 326 -10.71 -16.64 20.67
N VAL A 327 -11.23 -15.41 20.81
CA VAL A 327 -12.57 -15.13 21.37
C VAL A 327 -13.68 -15.45 20.36
N PHE A 328 -13.41 -15.21 19.07
CA PHE A 328 -14.40 -15.31 18.00
C PHE A 328 -14.42 -16.65 17.29
N ILE A 329 -13.33 -17.42 17.30
CA ILE A 329 -13.19 -18.67 16.53
C ILE A 329 -14.30 -19.67 16.79
N ASN A 330 -14.87 -19.68 18.01
CA ASN A 330 -15.96 -20.57 18.42
C ASN A 330 -17.30 -19.87 18.60
N ASN A 331 -17.42 -18.60 18.20
CA ASN A 331 -18.64 -17.80 18.39
C ASN A 331 -19.76 -18.29 17.46
N LYS A 332 -20.73 -19.04 18.05
CA LYS A 332 -21.83 -19.67 17.31
C LYS A 332 -22.77 -18.63 16.70
N SER A 333 -23.05 -17.55 17.44
CA SER A 333 -23.98 -16.53 16.98
C SER A 333 -23.47 -15.76 15.76
N LEU A 334 -22.15 -15.50 15.69
CA LEU A 334 -21.51 -14.87 14.53
C LEU A 334 -21.66 -15.76 13.28
N TYR A 335 -21.26 -17.02 13.37
CA TYR A 335 -21.38 -17.94 12.23
C TYR A 335 -22.83 -18.15 11.78
N ALA A 336 -23.75 -18.33 12.74
CA ALA A 336 -25.16 -18.59 12.45
C ALA A 336 -25.83 -17.43 11.71
N ASP A 337 -25.51 -16.16 12.08
CA ASP A 337 -26.09 -14.97 11.44
C ASP A 337 -25.63 -14.82 9.98
N PHE A 338 -24.48 -15.43 9.62
CA PHE A 338 -23.98 -15.51 8.25
C PHE A 338 -24.29 -16.83 7.53
N GLY A 339 -25.23 -17.64 8.07
CA GLY A 339 -25.71 -18.85 7.41
C GLY A 339 -24.89 -20.12 7.68
N PHE A 340 -23.92 -20.09 8.59
CA PHE A 340 -23.11 -21.26 8.99
C PHE A 340 -23.65 -21.84 10.31
N THR A 341 -24.76 -22.60 10.22
CA THR A 341 -25.43 -23.16 11.40
C THR A 341 -24.83 -24.51 11.84
N ASN A 342 -24.33 -25.31 10.90
CA ASN A 342 -23.87 -26.68 11.13
C ASN A 342 -22.34 -26.84 11.17
N GLU A 343 -21.63 -25.89 10.63
CA GLU A 343 -20.17 -25.91 10.53
C GLU A 343 -19.58 -24.54 10.88
N ARG A 344 -18.33 -24.51 11.32
CA ARG A 344 -17.60 -23.28 11.67
C ARG A 344 -16.20 -23.33 11.07
N PRO A 345 -16.09 -23.12 9.75
CA PRO A 345 -14.79 -23.15 9.09
C PRO A 345 -13.89 -22.05 9.63
N ILE A 346 -12.65 -22.39 9.96
CA ILE A 346 -11.69 -21.46 10.59
C ILE A 346 -11.48 -20.21 9.73
N ILE A 347 -11.35 -20.36 8.41
CA ILE A 347 -11.12 -19.23 7.50
C ILE A 347 -12.32 -18.29 7.43
N ILE A 348 -13.54 -18.84 7.46
CA ILE A 348 -14.76 -18.03 7.50
C ILE A 348 -14.83 -17.23 8.80
N GLY A 349 -14.55 -17.90 9.93
CA GLY A 349 -14.51 -17.22 11.23
C GLY A 349 -13.47 -16.09 11.26
N PHE A 350 -12.31 -16.28 10.65
CA PHE A 350 -11.29 -15.23 10.58
C PHE A 350 -11.74 -14.05 9.71
N LEU A 351 -12.40 -14.29 8.58
CA LEU A 351 -12.95 -13.24 7.73
C LEU A 351 -14.03 -12.42 8.46
N LEU A 352 -15.01 -13.08 9.06
CA LEU A 352 -16.09 -12.43 9.80
C LEU A 352 -15.57 -11.65 11.02
N PHE A 353 -14.58 -12.20 11.71
CA PHE A 353 -13.89 -11.53 12.80
C PHE A 353 -13.18 -10.25 12.30
N SER A 354 -12.49 -10.32 11.16
CA SER A 354 -11.83 -9.14 10.57
C SER A 354 -12.83 -8.04 10.22
N ASP A 355 -13.99 -8.40 9.66
CA ASP A 355 -15.07 -7.45 9.38
C ASP A 355 -15.64 -6.83 10.66
N ALA A 356 -15.75 -7.60 11.74
CA ALA A 356 -16.21 -7.09 13.04
C ALA A 356 -15.19 -6.14 13.69
N LEU A 357 -13.88 -6.28 13.40
CA LEU A 357 -12.81 -5.41 13.88
C LEU A 357 -12.60 -4.14 13.04
N ALA A 358 -13.20 -4.01 11.87
CA ALA A 358 -13.00 -2.89 10.96
C ALA A 358 -13.01 -1.50 11.63
N PRO A 359 -13.92 -1.17 12.60
CA PRO A 359 -13.88 0.13 13.30
C PRO A 359 -12.61 0.34 14.12
N MET A 360 -12.05 -0.72 14.70
CA MET A 360 -10.77 -0.67 15.45
C MET A 360 -9.60 -0.39 14.49
N ASP A 361 -9.59 -1.08 13.36
CA ASP A 361 -8.54 -0.91 12.34
C ASP A 361 -8.51 0.53 11.78
N MET A 362 -9.65 1.20 11.69
CA MET A 362 -9.72 2.62 11.33
C MET A 362 -8.99 3.52 12.34
N ILE A 363 -9.16 3.26 13.64
CA ILE A 363 -8.46 3.99 14.70
C ILE A 363 -6.96 3.71 14.65
N ILE A 364 -6.59 2.45 14.50
CA ILE A 364 -5.18 2.05 14.39
C ILE A 364 -4.52 2.70 13.16
N LYS A 365 -5.19 2.70 12.01
CA LYS A 365 -4.73 3.39 10.79
C LYS A 365 -4.46 4.87 11.05
N LEU A 366 -5.39 5.58 11.70
CA LEU A 366 -5.21 6.99 12.06
C LEU A 366 -3.98 7.18 12.96
N LEU A 367 -3.84 6.38 14.02
CA LEU A 367 -2.69 6.46 14.94
C LEU A 367 -1.36 6.16 14.23
N MET A 368 -1.36 5.18 13.33
CA MET A 368 -0.17 4.82 12.54
C MET A 368 0.21 5.93 11.56
N ASN A 369 -0.76 6.58 10.91
CA ASN A 369 -0.48 7.73 10.04
C ASN A 369 0.10 8.91 10.83
N VAL A 370 -0.45 9.23 12.00
CA VAL A 370 0.11 10.27 12.89
C VAL A 370 1.55 9.93 13.27
N LEU A 371 1.83 8.68 13.64
CA LEU A 371 3.18 8.22 13.98
C LEU A 371 4.15 8.30 12.80
N SER A 372 3.73 7.82 11.61
CA SER A 372 4.54 7.85 10.40
C SER A 372 4.88 9.28 9.99
N ARG A 373 3.92 10.19 10.03
CA ARG A 373 4.13 11.63 9.76
C ARG A 373 5.16 12.25 10.73
N ARG A 374 5.13 11.84 12.00
CA ARG A 374 6.16 12.26 12.97
C ARG A 374 7.54 11.74 12.61
N TYR A 375 7.63 10.51 12.12
CA TYR A 375 8.89 9.92 11.68
C TYR A 375 9.46 10.61 10.44
N GLU A 376 8.60 11.07 9.53
CA GLU A 376 8.99 11.87 8.36
C GLU A 376 9.68 13.18 8.78
N PHE A 377 9.08 13.92 9.72
CA PHE A 377 9.71 15.14 10.24
C PHE A 377 11.04 14.88 10.93
N GLN A 378 11.19 13.74 11.62
CA GLN A 378 12.44 13.34 12.24
C GLN A 378 13.51 12.99 11.20
N ALA A 379 13.14 12.32 10.12
CA ALA A 379 14.03 11.98 9.02
C ALA A 379 14.46 13.25 8.24
N ASP A 380 13.54 14.20 8.04
CA ASP A 380 13.87 15.52 7.46
C ASP A 380 14.87 16.30 8.33
N ALA A 381 14.63 16.34 9.64
CA ALA A 381 15.53 16.99 10.58
C ALA A 381 16.90 16.30 10.63
N PHE A 382 16.97 14.97 10.48
CA PHE A 382 18.19 14.21 10.40
C PHE A 382 19.01 14.60 9.15
N ALA A 383 18.37 14.63 7.96
CA ALA A 383 19.02 15.06 6.73
C ALA A 383 19.49 16.53 6.82
N GLN A 384 18.70 17.41 7.42
CA GLN A 384 19.07 18.78 7.71
C GLN A 384 20.31 18.84 8.63
N GLY A 385 20.37 18.03 9.68
CA GLY A 385 21.53 17.93 10.61
C GLY A 385 22.81 17.46 9.91
N LEU A 386 22.71 16.74 8.81
CA LEU A 386 23.84 16.33 7.96
C LEU A 386 24.29 17.43 6.98
N GLY A 387 23.56 18.55 6.90
CA GLY A 387 23.85 19.67 6.02
C GLY A 387 23.07 19.69 4.71
N PHE A 388 22.14 18.76 4.47
CA PHE A 388 21.38 18.63 3.21
C PHE A 388 20.06 19.40 3.19
N LYS A 389 19.89 20.45 4.01
CA LYS A 389 18.62 21.21 4.08
C LYS A 389 18.14 21.71 2.73
N ALA A 390 19.02 22.40 1.99
CA ALA A 390 18.67 23.05 0.73
C ALA A 390 18.41 22.01 -0.37
N GLU A 391 19.26 21.01 -0.47
CA GLU A 391 19.16 19.93 -1.46
C GLU A 391 17.88 19.11 -1.22
N LEU A 392 17.57 18.77 0.04
CA LEU A 392 16.35 18.06 0.39
C LEU A 392 15.10 18.89 0.03
N ALA A 393 15.07 20.17 0.40
CA ALA A 393 13.93 21.02 0.09
C ALA A 393 13.71 21.12 -1.43
N ARG A 394 14.79 21.35 -2.23
CA ARG A 394 14.71 21.36 -3.70
C ARG A 394 14.23 20.03 -4.27
N SER A 395 14.76 18.92 -3.76
CA SER A 395 14.34 17.59 -4.20
C SER A 395 12.86 17.31 -3.89
N LEU A 396 12.39 17.67 -2.70
CA LEU A 396 10.97 17.53 -2.33
C LEU A 396 10.05 18.36 -3.23
N ILE A 397 10.44 19.61 -3.54
CA ILE A 397 9.70 20.47 -4.46
C ILE A 397 9.67 19.85 -5.86
N ARG A 398 10.83 19.41 -6.35
CA ARG A 398 10.96 18.79 -7.68
C ARG A 398 10.12 17.52 -7.80
N LEU A 399 10.17 16.62 -6.81
CA LEU A 399 9.35 15.42 -6.75
C LEU A 399 7.84 15.74 -6.73
N GLN A 400 7.45 16.78 -5.99
CA GLN A 400 6.06 17.23 -5.93
C GLN A 400 5.55 17.68 -7.31
N ILE A 401 6.36 18.47 -8.03
CA ILE A 401 6.07 18.95 -9.37
C ILE A 401 6.00 17.79 -10.36
N GLN A 402 7.01 16.93 -10.36
CA GLN A 402 7.11 15.79 -11.28
C GLN A 402 5.98 14.80 -11.12
N ASN A 403 5.58 14.51 -9.88
CA ASN A 403 4.52 13.56 -9.57
C ASN A 403 3.12 14.20 -9.58
N LEU A 404 2.99 15.49 -9.84
CA LEU A 404 1.77 16.27 -9.70
C LEU A 404 1.04 15.96 -8.38
N SER A 405 1.83 15.74 -7.32
CA SER A 405 1.30 15.37 -6.02
C SER A 405 0.45 16.51 -5.43
N THR A 406 -0.43 16.17 -4.51
CA THR A 406 -1.34 17.13 -3.87
C THR A 406 -0.56 18.26 -3.18
N MET A 407 -0.76 19.50 -3.62
CA MET A 407 -0.02 20.69 -3.15
C MET A 407 -0.55 21.20 -1.80
N ASP A 408 -1.82 20.95 -1.51
CA ASP A 408 -2.49 21.30 -0.26
C ASP A 408 -3.51 20.24 0.14
N ALA A 409 -3.78 20.09 1.42
CA ALA A 409 -4.72 19.09 1.89
C ALA A 409 -5.56 19.60 3.07
N ASP A 410 -6.81 19.15 3.12
CA ASP A 410 -7.62 19.27 4.32
C ASP A 410 -6.94 18.54 5.49
N TRP A 411 -6.84 19.19 6.64
CA TRP A 411 -6.09 18.67 7.78
C TRP A 411 -6.63 17.32 8.30
N LEU A 412 -7.95 17.13 8.29
CA LEU A 412 -8.57 15.90 8.76
C LEU A 412 -8.35 14.76 7.74
N PHE A 413 -8.54 15.08 6.46
CA PHE A 413 -8.21 14.15 5.36
C PHE A 413 -6.75 13.72 5.40
N ALA A 414 -5.82 14.68 5.54
CA ALA A 414 -4.38 14.40 5.58
C ALA A 414 -3.99 13.51 6.76
N ASN A 415 -4.51 13.76 7.96
CA ASN A 415 -4.21 12.93 9.14
C ASN A 415 -4.76 11.50 9.01
N TYR A 416 -5.91 11.32 8.35
CA TYR A 416 -6.53 10.00 8.18
C TYR A 416 -5.95 9.20 7.00
N HIS A 417 -5.60 9.87 5.88
CA HIS A 417 -5.21 9.19 4.64
C HIS A 417 -3.71 9.19 4.37
N PHE A 418 -2.96 10.20 4.84
CA PHE A 418 -1.56 10.35 4.49
C PHE A 418 -0.62 9.83 5.58
N SER A 419 0.26 8.92 5.21
CA SER A 419 1.40 8.48 6.03
C SER A 419 2.57 9.47 6.01
N HIS A 420 2.62 10.36 5.01
CA HIS A 420 3.63 11.42 4.87
C HIS A 420 3.00 12.80 4.99
N PRO A 421 3.65 13.78 5.63
CA PRO A 421 3.21 15.16 5.61
C PRO A 421 3.22 15.73 4.20
N ILE A 422 2.32 16.68 3.90
CA ILE A 422 2.35 17.38 2.61
C ILE A 422 3.60 18.27 2.52
N LEU A 423 3.99 18.61 1.29
CA LEU A 423 5.20 19.37 1.02
C LEU A 423 5.25 20.70 1.81
N SER A 424 4.14 21.43 1.89
CA SER A 424 4.08 22.71 2.61
C SER A 424 4.39 22.57 4.11
N GLU A 425 3.99 21.46 4.74
CA GLU A 425 4.32 21.15 6.14
C GLU A 425 5.82 20.81 6.30
N ARG A 426 6.38 20.00 5.39
CA ARG A 426 7.80 19.61 5.41
C ARG A 426 8.72 20.84 5.19
N LEU A 427 8.43 21.68 4.20
CA LEU A 427 9.20 22.90 3.94
C LEU A 427 9.14 23.86 5.12
N LYS A 428 7.98 24.00 5.76
CA LYS A 428 7.83 24.81 6.97
C LYS A 428 8.67 24.26 8.13
N ALA A 429 8.67 22.94 8.33
CA ALA A 429 9.47 22.29 9.39
C ALA A 429 10.98 22.41 9.13
N LEU A 430 11.41 22.41 7.87
CA LEU A 430 12.80 22.66 7.44
C LEU A 430 13.20 24.15 7.54
N ASN A 431 12.29 25.07 7.89
CA ASN A 431 12.51 26.51 7.83
C ASN A 431 13.06 26.92 6.46
N TRP A 432 12.44 26.41 5.37
CA TRP A 432 12.82 26.74 4.00
C TRP A 432 12.49 28.19 3.67
N GLN A 433 13.45 28.90 3.11
CA GLN A 433 13.25 30.23 2.54
C GLN A 433 13.39 30.13 1.02
N PRO A 434 12.46 30.65 0.23
CA PRO A 434 12.55 30.60 -1.22
C PRO A 434 13.80 31.34 -1.69
N THR A 435 14.73 30.62 -2.27
CA THR A 435 15.86 31.17 -3.03
C THR A 435 15.59 30.84 -4.48
N GLU A 436 15.48 31.84 -5.34
CA GLU A 436 15.27 31.77 -6.80
C GLU A 436 14.42 30.56 -7.30
N LYS A 437 13.49 30.85 -8.22
CA LYS A 437 12.64 29.81 -8.84
C LYS A 437 13.50 28.63 -9.28
N VAL A 438 13.12 27.44 -8.93
CA VAL A 438 13.66 26.22 -9.53
C VAL A 438 13.17 26.22 -10.98
N ASP A 439 14.01 26.69 -11.90
CA ASP A 439 13.75 26.59 -13.34
C ASP A 439 13.70 25.11 -13.70
N THR A 440 12.50 24.61 -13.88
CA THR A 440 12.27 23.34 -14.56
C THR A 440 12.63 23.55 -16.02
N LYS A 441 13.89 23.31 -16.39
CA LYS A 441 14.24 23.14 -17.80
C LYS A 441 13.36 22.04 -18.36
N GLU A 442 12.53 22.47 -19.26
CA GLU A 442 11.49 21.78 -19.99
C GLU A 442 11.86 20.35 -20.40
N ALA A 443 11.01 19.43 -20.03
CA ALA A 443 10.81 18.17 -20.75
C ALA A 443 9.92 18.43 -22.00
N ASP A 444 10.19 19.47 -22.76
CA ASP A 444 9.48 19.83 -24.00
C ASP A 444 10.44 19.93 -25.20
N SER A 445 11.27 18.90 -25.39
CA SER A 445 12.03 18.76 -26.64
C SER A 445 11.84 17.41 -27.28
N GLU A 446 10.59 17.02 -27.56
CA GLU A 446 10.26 16.11 -28.66
C GLU A 446 8.96 16.54 -29.33
N LYS A 447 9.04 17.62 -30.10
CA LYS A 447 8.12 17.77 -31.23
C LYS A 447 8.49 16.69 -32.26
N PRO A 448 7.55 15.86 -32.70
CA PRO A 448 7.83 14.93 -33.80
C PRO A 448 8.22 15.76 -35.02
N ALA A 449 9.38 15.47 -35.56
CA ALA A 449 9.83 16.03 -36.84
C ALA A 449 8.73 15.81 -37.89
N LYS A 450 8.24 16.92 -38.45
CA LYS A 450 7.39 16.87 -39.65
C LYS A 450 8.15 16.12 -40.73
N ALA A 451 7.61 14.96 -41.13
CA ALA A 451 8.00 14.31 -42.37
C ALA A 451 7.71 15.28 -43.52
N THR A 452 8.75 15.92 -44.00
CA THR A 452 8.71 16.60 -45.30
C THR A 452 8.65 15.50 -46.34
N GLY A 453 7.51 15.41 -47.00
CA GLY A 453 7.38 14.69 -48.24
C GLY A 453 8.39 15.15 -49.27
N ARG A 454 9.00 14.19 -49.91
CA ARG A 454 9.54 14.34 -51.27
C ARG A 454 8.86 13.31 -52.12
N ASP A 455 7.89 13.82 -52.91
CA ASP A 455 7.61 13.23 -54.20
C ASP A 455 8.88 13.27 -55.02
N GLU A 456 9.26 12.15 -55.62
CA GLU A 456 9.67 12.05 -57.01
C GLU A 456 10.23 10.66 -57.29
N LEU A 457 9.55 10.00 -58.26
CA LEU A 457 9.85 8.87 -59.12
C LEU A 457 9.42 7.48 -58.62
#